data_2840f34b2682f3442f099d6fc9edadf6
#
_entry.id   2840f34b2682f3442f099d6fc9edadf6
#
_cell.length_a   1.000
_cell.length_b   1.000
_cell.length_c   1.000
_cell.angle_alpha   90.00
_cell.angle_beta   90.00
_cell.angle_gamma   90.00
#
_symmetry.space_group_name_H-M   'P 1'
#
loop_
_entity.id
_entity.type
_entity.pdbx_description
1 polymer ?
#
loop_
_entity_poly.entity_id
_entity_poly.type
_entity_poly.pdbx_seq_one_letter_code
_entity_poly.pdbx_strand_id
1 'polypeptide(L)'
;MTLLQKYFKLRKKDPPSYARNTLLMLLFKPFRKYFNVVIIPNIPINLIRVWCYRLIGFNIGKKVFIGMKCYMDDVSPHNTIIEDNVVISYGCYFAVHGKRQDHTQIKIKKDAYLGMKVSVLGGKKGVVIGERAFVGACSLVISDIANDSTVVGIPAKPIKK
;
A
#
# COMPACT_ATOMS: atom_id res chain seq x y z
N MET A 1 -24.94 3.35 18.18
CA MET A 1 -24.16 4.60 18.38
C MET A 1 -23.07 4.33 19.42
N THR A 2 -21.81 4.46 19.06
CA THR A 2 -20.67 4.17 19.95
C THR A 2 -20.54 5.23 21.06
N LEU A 3 -19.90 4.88 22.18
CA LEU A 3 -19.61 5.83 23.28
C LEU A 3 -18.91 7.11 22.81
N LEU A 4 -17.97 6.97 21.85
CA LEU A 4 -17.27 8.08 21.22
C LEU A 4 -18.22 8.97 20.38
N GLN A 5 -19.15 8.40 19.64
CA GLN A 5 -20.16 9.18 18.91
C GLN A 5 -21.05 9.98 19.86
N LYS A 6 -21.43 9.39 21.01
CA LYS A 6 -22.20 10.10 22.06
C LYS A 6 -21.40 11.28 22.62
N TYR A 7 -20.12 11.09 22.91
CA TYR A 7 -19.23 12.15 23.42
C TYR A 7 -19.10 13.33 22.46
N PHE A 8 -18.89 13.06 21.14
CA PHE A 8 -18.80 14.14 20.13
C PHE A 8 -20.13 14.87 19.94
N LYS A 9 -21.26 14.15 19.99
CA LYS A 9 -22.60 14.72 19.90
C LYS A 9 -22.90 15.66 21.09
N LEU A 10 -22.48 15.31 22.30
CA LEU A 10 -22.58 16.16 23.48
C LEU A 10 -21.78 17.45 23.35
N ARG A 11 -20.64 17.42 22.63
CA ARG A 11 -19.80 18.59 22.38
C ARG A 11 -20.19 19.39 21.12
N LYS A 12 -21.31 19.10 20.47
CA LYS A 12 -21.76 19.71 19.22
C LYS A 12 -20.69 19.74 18.13
N LYS A 13 -19.86 18.69 18.05
CA LYS A 13 -18.82 18.51 17.04
C LYS A 13 -19.15 17.26 16.18
N ASP A 14 -18.88 17.37 14.88
CA ASP A 14 -19.02 16.20 14.01
C ASP A 14 -18.05 15.10 14.42
N PRO A 15 -18.55 13.86 14.61
CA PRO A 15 -17.70 12.77 14.99
C PRO A 15 -16.74 12.41 13.86
N PRO A 16 -15.42 12.38 14.12
CA PRO A 16 -14.46 11.93 13.12
C PRO A 16 -14.71 10.49 12.70
N SER A 17 -14.23 10.10 11.51
CA SER A 17 -14.48 8.79 10.92
C SER A 17 -14.15 7.60 11.86
N TYR A 18 -13.13 7.75 12.70
CA TYR A 18 -12.74 6.73 13.67
C TYR A 18 -13.75 6.56 14.83
N ALA A 19 -14.61 7.53 15.08
CA ALA A 19 -15.62 7.43 16.13
C ALA A 19 -16.74 6.41 15.80
N ARG A 20 -16.79 5.93 14.56
CA ARG A 20 -17.68 4.83 14.13
C ARG A 20 -17.17 3.45 14.56
N ASN A 21 -15.90 3.35 14.91
CA ASN A 21 -15.29 2.09 15.28
C ASN A 21 -15.61 1.73 16.74
N THR A 22 -15.81 0.45 17.00
CA THR A 22 -15.98 -0.07 18.36
C THR A 22 -14.71 0.19 19.18
N LEU A 23 -14.82 0.41 20.50
CA LEU A 23 -13.67 0.61 21.39
C LEU A 23 -12.59 -0.47 21.23
N LEU A 24 -13.01 -1.72 21.06
CA LEU A 24 -12.15 -2.86 20.74
C LEU A 24 -11.33 -2.63 19.44
N MET A 25 -11.96 -2.16 18.37
CA MET A 25 -11.24 -1.84 17.12
C MET A 25 -10.19 -0.74 17.29
N LEU A 26 -10.48 0.27 18.13
CA LEU A 26 -9.53 1.35 18.43
C LEU A 26 -8.30 0.83 19.20
N LEU A 27 -8.51 -0.12 20.11
CA LEU A 27 -7.42 -0.76 20.85
C LEU A 27 -6.56 -1.68 19.95
N PHE A 28 -7.17 -2.37 18.98
CA PHE A 28 -6.44 -3.26 18.07
C PHE A 28 -5.73 -2.54 16.92
N LYS A 29 -6.16 -1.31 16.55
CA LYS A 29 -5.51 -0.53 15.47
C LYS A 29 -3.99 -0.34 15.65
N PRO A 30 -3.48 0.10 16.80
CA PRO A 30 -2.04 0.29 17.00
C PRO A 30 -1.27 -1.03 16.90
N PHE A 31 -1.82 -2.14 17.39
CA PHE A 31 -1.19 -3.46 17.26
C PHE A 31 -1.14 -3.92 15.81
N ARG A 32 -2.24 -3.75 15.05
CA ARG A 32 -2.26 -4.07 13.62
C ARG A 32 -1.24 -3.22 12.85
N LYS A 33 -1.17 -1.92 13.16
CA LYS A 33 -0.19 -1.02 12.55
C LYS A 33 1.24 -1.42 12.88
N TYR A 34 1.53 -1.71 14.14
CA TYR A 34 2.85 -2.19 14.56
C TYR A 34 3.23 -3.49 13.83
N PHE A 35 2.30 -4.43 13.75
CA PHE A 35 2.50 -5.69 13.05
C PHE A 35 2.79 -5.47 11.56
N ASN A 36 2.01 -4.62 10.89
CA ASN A 36 2.18 -4.28 9.48
C ASN A 36 3.48 -3.53 9.17
N VAL A 37 3.87 -2.59 10.02
CA VAL A 37 4.99 -1.67 9.73
C VAL A 37 6.31 -2.20 10.28
N VAL A 38 6.28 -2.92 11.41
CA VAL A 38 7.50 -3.35 12.11
C VAL A 38 7.74 -4.84 11.95
N ILE A 39 6.74 -5.68 12.16
CA ILE A 39 6.96 -7.14 12.18
C ILE A 39 7.04 -7.72 10.77
N ILE A 40 5.99 -7.56 9.97
CA ILE A 40 5.91 -8.20 8.64
C ILE A 40 7.08 -7.81 7.73
N PRO A 41 7.46 -6.52 7.58
CA PRO A 41 8.54 -6.13 6.68
C PRO A 41 9.91 -6.70 7.07
N ASN A 42 10.08 -7.15 8.30
CA ASN A 42 11.32 -7.70 8.83
C ASN A 42 11.38 -9.23 8.81
N ILE A 43 10.30 -9.92 8.44
CA ILE A 43 10.30 -11.39 8.27
C ILE A 43 11.23 -11.75 7.11
N PRO A 44 12.28 -12.57 7.32
CA PRO A 44 13.26 -12.87 6.25
C PRO A 44 12.68 -13.78 5.15
N ILE A 45 11.71 -14.64 5.48
CA ILE A 45 11.12 -15.61 4.56
C ILE A 45 9.97 -14.97 3.79
N ASN A 46 10.12 -14.81 2.45
CA ASN A 46 9.11 -14.18 1.60
C ASN A 46 7.73 -14.83 1.69
N LEU A 47 7.67 -16.16 1.70
CA LEU A 47 6.40 -16.89 1.77
C LEU A 47 5.59 -16.51 3.01
N ILE A 48 6.23 -16.46 4.18
CA ILE A 48 5.60 -16.09 5.45
C ILE A 48 5.20 -14.61 5.40
N ARG A 49 6.07 -13.72 4.91
CA ARG A 49 5.80 -12.29 4.79
C ARG A 49 4.58 -12.01 3.91
N VAL A 50 4.50 -12.62 2.72
CA VAL A 50 3.35 -12.48 1.81
C VAL A 50 2.08 -13.05 2.42
N TRP A 51 2.16 -14.17 3.10
CA TRP A 51 1.01 -14.76 3.81
C TRP A 51 0.49 -13.83 4.92
N CYS A 52 1.38 -13.23 5.72
CA CYS A 52 1.00 -12.25 6.75
C CYS A 52 0.32 -11.01 6.13
N TYR A 53 0.84 -10.49 5.01
CA TYR A 53 0.19 -9.37 4.31
C TYR A 53 -1.22 -9.73 3.83
N ARG A 54 -1.43 -10.93 3.30
CA ARG A 54 -2.78 -11.40 2.93
C ARG A 54 -3.72 -11.48 4.13
N LEU A 55 -3.25 -11.97 5.27
CA LEU A 55 -4.04 -12.06 6.51
C LEU A 55 -4.53 -10.71 7.00
N ILE A 56 -3.75 -9.64 6.86
CA ILE A 56 -4.15 -8.29 7.26
C ILE A 56 -4.94 -7.54 6.18
N GLY A 57 -5.27 -8.19 5.04
CA GLY A 57 -6.24 -7.73 4.06
C GLY A 57 -5.69 -7.18 2.76
N PHE A 58 -4.39 -7.36 2.45
CA PHE A 58 -3.84 -7.02 1.14
C PHE A 58 -4.24 -8.03 0.07
N ASN A 59 -4.57 -7.54 -1.13
CA ASN A 59 -4.90 -8.36 -2.28
C ASN A 59 -3.61 -8.73 -3.04
N ILE A 60 -3.06 -9.91 -2.79
CA ILE A 60 -1.79 -10.34 -3.36
C ILE A 60 -1.98 -11.65 -4.13
N GLY A 61 -1.57 -11.67 -5.38
CA GLY A 61 -1.62 -12.80 -6.30
C GLY A 61 -0.62 -13.92 -5.97
N LYS A 62 -0.47 -14.86 -6.90
CA LYS A 62 0.41 -16.02 -6.77
C LYS A 62 1.85 -15.67 -7.17
N LYS A 63 2.83 -16.40 -6.61
CA LYS A 63 4.27 -16.25 -6.94
C LYS A 63 4.80 -14.82 -6.83
N VAL A 64 4.23 -14.01 -5.92
CA VAL A 64 4.68 -12.64 -5.67
C VAL A 64 5.90 -12.66 -4.74
N PHE A 65 6.89 -11.85 -5.08
CA PHE A 65 8.00 -11.53 -4.20
C PHE A 65 7.85 -10.10 -3.67
N ILE A 66 7.88 -9.94 -2.36
CA ILE A 66 7.90 -8.63 -1.70
C ILE A 66 9.16 -8.57 -0.85
N GLY A 67 10.08 -7.70 -1.16
CA GLY A 67 11.33 -7.50 -0.43
C GLY A 67 11.11 -7.12 1.03
N MET A 68 12.16 -7.23 1.82
CA MET A 68 12.13 -6.75 3.21
C MET A 68 12.05 -5.23 3.27
N LYS A 69 11.65 -4.69 4.43
CA LYS A 69 11.56 -3.25 4.72
C LYS A 69 10.59 -2.47 3.80
N CYS A 70 9.70 -3.16 3.09
CA CYS A 70 8.65 -2.49 2.34
C CYS A 70 7.59 -1.92 3.28
N TYR A 71 7.18 -0.67 3.03
CA TYR A 71 6.05 -0.06 3.70
C TYR A 71 4.80 -0.26 2.86
N MET A 72 3.81 -0.93 3.41
CA MET A 72 2.49 -1.13 2.80
C MET A 72 1.45 -0.36 3.61
N ASP A 73 0.71 0.55 2.97
CA ASP A 73 -0.27 1.39 3.66
C ASP A 73 -1.40 0.55 4.29
N ASP A 74 -1.52 0.62 5.60
CA ASP A 74 -2.50 -0.17 6.38
C ASP A 74 -3.85 0.52 6.57
N VAL A 75 -4.02 1.74 6.08
CA VAL A 75 -5.29 2.47 6.22
C VAL A 75 -6.39 1.79 5.40
N SER A 76 -6.05 1.35 4.19
CA SER A 76 -6.95 0.59 3.31
C SER A 76 -6.19 -0.51 2.57
N PRO A 77 -5.85 -1.63 3.23
CA PRO A 77 -5.01 -2.69 2.65
C PRO A 77 -5.58 -3.25 1.34
N HIS A 78 -6.91 -3.39 1.25
CA HIS A 78 -7.62 -3.89 0.07
C HIS A 78 -7.49 -3.00 -1.17
N ASN A 79 -7.09 -1.73 -1.01
CA ASN A 79 -6.82 -0.81 -2.11
C ASN A 79 -5.44 -1.02 -2.74
N THR A 80 -4.59 -1.84 -2.15
CA THR A 80 -3.34 -2.28 -2.78
C THR A 80 -3.56 -3.65 -3.38
N ILE A 81 -3.56 -3.72 -4.72
CA ILE A 81 -3.76 -4.94 -5.48
C ILE A 81 -2.46 -5.28 -6.19
N ILE A 82 -1.93 -6.46 -5.91
CA ILE A 82 -0.71 -6.98 -6.52
C ILE A 82 -1.08 -8.26 -7.25
N GLU A 83 -0.96 -8.28 -8.57
CA GLU A 83 -1.26 -9.44 -9.40
C GLU A 83 -0.14 -10.49 -9.35
N ASP A 84 -0.29 -11.55 -10.13
CA ASP A 84 0.62 -12.71 -10.12
C ASP A 84 2.02 -12.35 -10.63
N ASN A 85 3.02 -13.07 -10.15
CA ASN A 85 4.43 -13.00 -10.55
C ASN A 85 5.09 -11.61 -10.36
N VAL A 86 4.49 -10.69 -9.63
CA VAL A 86 5.05 -9.37 -9.36
C VAL A 86 6.26 -9.48 -8.44
N VAL A 87 7.30 -8.72 -8.76
CA VAL A 87 8.50 -8.58 -7.94
C VAL A 87 8.59 -7.16 -7.40
N ILE A 88 8.52 -7.03 -6.08
CA ILE A 88 8.73 -5.77 -5.35
C ILE A 88 10.04 -5.91 -4.57
N SER A 89 11.05 -5.12 -4.90
CA SER A 89 12.35 -5.19 -4.27
C SER A 89 12.36 -4.55 -2.88
N TYR A 90 13.52 -4.55 -2.24
CA TYR A 90 13.73 -4.06 -0.87
C TYR A 90 13.33 -2.60 -0.69
N GLY A 91 12.65 -2.30 0.42
CA GLY A 91 12.44 -0.94 0.90
C GLY A 91 11.46 -0.10 0.07
N CYS A 92 10.60 -0.70 -0.74
CA CYS A 92 9.56 0.01 -1.48
C CYS A 92 8.50 0.60 -0.56
N TYR A 93 7.89 1.71 -1.00
CA TYR A 93 6.91 2.46 -0.24
C TYR A 93 5.60 2.60 -1.03
N PHE A 94 4.48 2.24 -0.41
CA PHE A 94 3.15 2.33 -1.04
C PHE A 94 2.21 3.13 -0.15
N ALA A 95 1.66 4.24 -0.67
CA ALA A 95 0.67 5.06 0.02
C ALA A 95 -0.60 5.19 -0.83
N VAL A 96 -1.71 4.68 -0.31
CA VAL A 96 -3.04 4.71 -0.95
C VAL A 96 -3.91 5.85 -0.43
N HIS A 97 -3.43 6.66 0.51
CA HIS A 97 -4.17 7.80 1.05
C HIS A 97 -3.44 9.12 0.79
N GLY A 98 -4.20 10.17 0.49
CA GLY A 98 -3.70 11.53 0.29
C GLY A 98 -4.04 12.45 1.47
N LYS A 99 -3.76 13.76 1.32
CA LYS A 99 -3.96 14.81 2.34
C LYS A 99 -5.40 14.86 2.91
N ARG A 100 -6.41 14.53 2.09
CA ARG A 100 -7.83 14.50 2.50
C ARG A 100 -8.31 13.13 2.95
N GLN A 101 -7.40 12.17 3.13
CA GLN A 101 -7.71 10.75 3.41
C GLN A 101 -8.58 10.11 2.30
N ASP A 102 -8.50 10.63 1.08
CA ASP A 102 -9.10 9.98 -0.08
C ASP A 102 -8.38 8.65 -0.27
N HIS A 103 -9.13 7.56 -0.16
CA HIS A 103 -8.61 6.20 -0.31
C HIS A 103 -8.60 5.84 -1.80
N THR A 104 -7.45 6.00 -2.42
CA THR A 104 -7.24 5.63 -3.81
C THR A 104 -6.67 4.22 -3.94
N GLN A 105 -6.59 3.72 -5.15
CA GLN A 105 -6.11 2.37 -5.41
C GLN A 105 -4.70 2.39 -6.01
N ILE A 106 -3.86 1.46 -5.59
CA ILE A 106 -2.62 1.11 -6.27
C ILE A 106 -2.80 -0.30 -6.82
N LYS A 107 -2.71 -0.45 -8.14
CA LYS A 107 -2.78 -1.73 -8.82
C LYS A 107 -1.48 -2.03 -9.55
N ILE A 108 -0.83 -3.13 -9.18
CA ILE A 108 0.39 -3.61 -9.83
C ILE A 108 0.01 -4.86 -10.62
N LYS A 109 0.08 -4.75 -11.95
CA LYS A 109 -0.31 -5.81 -12.84
C LYS A 109 0.76 -6.90 -12.94
N LYS A 110 0.35 -8.01 -13.51
CA LYS A 110 1.10 -9.25 -13.66
C LYS A 110 2.51 -9.02 -14.24
N ASP A 111 3.48 -9.77 -13.73
CA ASP A 111 4.87 -9.79 -14.19
C ASP A 111 5.60 -8.42 -14.07
N ALA A 112 5.06 -7.43 -13.38
CA ALA A 112 5.72 -6.16 -13.15
C ALA A 112 6.88 -6.28 -12.16
N TYR A 113 7.91 -5.47 -12.37
CA TYR A 113 9.10 -5.39 -11.51
C TYR A 113 9.29 -3.98 -10.95
N LEU A 114 9.38 -3.88 -9.63
CA LEU A 114 9.70 -2.64 -8.92
C LEU A 114 11.09 -2.77 -8.29
N GLY A 115 12.01 -1.91 -8.71
CA GLY A 115 13.35 -1.82 -8.15
C GLY A 115 13.37 -1.39 -6.67
N MET A 116 14.54 -1.45 -6.05
CA MET A 116 14.70 -1.10 -4.64
C MET A 116 14.27 0.36 -4.38
N LYS A 117 13.63 0.59 -3.21
CA LYS A 117 13.23 1.91 -2.73
C LYS A 117 12.31 2.69 -3.69
N VAL A 118 11.57 2.00 -4.55
CA VAL A 118 10.52 2.63 -5.35
C VAL A 118 9.42 3.12 -4.43
N SER A 119 8.98 4.37 -4.64
CA SER A 119 7.82 4.95 -3.95
C SER A 119 6.64 5.07 -4.90
N VAL A 120 5.49 4.51 -4.53
CA VAL A 120 4.24 4.56 -5.29
C VAL A 120 3.20 5.31 -4.47
N LEU A 121 2.75 6.44 -4.98
CA LEU A 121 1.75 7.27 -4.33
C LEU A 121 0.47 7.29 -5.17
N GLY A 122 -0.63 6.78 -4.61
CA GLY A 122 -1.93 6.71 -5.29
C GLY A 122 -2.54 8.06 -5.64
N GLY A 123 -2.15 9.12 -4.95
CA GLY A 123 -2.63 10.48 -5.23
C GLY A 123 -4.16 10.59 -5.16
N LYS A 124 -4.77 11.39 -6.08
CA LYS A 124 -6.23 11.58 -6.13
C LYS A 124 -6.96 10.55 -7.00
N LYS A 125 -6.28 9.93 -7.95
CA LYS A 125 -6.89 9.05 -8.95
C LYS A 125 -6.52 7.56 -8.79
N GLY A 126 -5.56 7.27 -7.92
CA GLY A 126 -4.91 5.96 -7.89
C GLY A 126 -3.78 5.86 -8.90
N VAL A 127 -3.10 4.71 -8.93
CA VAL A 127 -2.00 4.42 -9.84
C VAL A 127 -2.09 2.97 -10.30
N VAL A 128 -1.95 2.76 -11.60
CA VAL A 128 -1.85 1.44 -12.22
C VAL A 128 -0.44 1.26 -12.79
N ILE A 129 0.27 0.25 -12.32
CA ILE A 129 1.53 -0.19 -12.91
C ILE A 129 1.21 -1.32 -13.89
N GLY A 130 1.54 -1.11 -15.17
CA GLY A 130 1.18 -2.01 -16.27
C GLY A 130 1.84 -3.38 -16.19
N GLU A 131 1.34 -4.32 -17.00
CA GLU A 131 1.92 -5.65 -17.10
C GLU A 131 3.35 -5.58 -17.63
N ARG A 132 4.25 -6.40 -17.08
CA ARG A 132 5.67 -6.46 -17.46
C ARG A 132 6.38 -5.10 -17.42
N ALA A 133 5.79 -4.12 -16.72
CA ALA A 133 6.44 -2.82 -16.52
C ALA A 133 7.65 -2.97 -15.60
N PHE A 134 8.70 -2.24 -15.93
CA PHE A 134 9.92 -2.17 -15.12
C PHE A 134 10.07 -0.78 -14.51
N VAL A 135 10.07 -0.70 -13.18
CA VAL A 135 10.30 0.54 -12.45
C VAL A 135 11.70 0.51 -11.85
N GLY A 136 12.57 1.40 -12.31
CA GLY A 136 13.94 1.48 -11.82
C GLY A 136 14.02 1.87 -10.33
N ALA A 137 15.10 1.50 -9.69
CA ALA A 137 15.31 1.77 -8.27
C ALA A 137 15.20 3.27 -7.93
N CYS A 138 14.76 3.58 -6.70
CA CYS A 138 14.62 4.94 -6.18
C CYS A 138 13.67 5.85 -6.99
N SER A 139 12.80 5.29 -7.83
CA SER A 139 11.84 6.06 -8.62
C SER A 139 10.62 6.43 -7.81
N LEU A 140 10.02 7.60 -8.14
CA LEU A 140 8.74 8.06 -7.59
C LEU A 140 7.64 7.92 -8.63
N VAL A 141 6.71 7.00 -8.41
CA VAL A 141 5.56 6.74 -9.27
C VAL A 141 4.34 7.48 -8.72
N ILE A 142 3.82 8.43 -9.49
CA ILE A 142 2.65 9.27 -9.17
C ILE A 142 1.58 9.26 -10.26
N SER A 143 1.79 8.49 -11.33
CA SER A 143 0.88 8.33 -12.46
C SER A 143 0.97 6.91 -13.01
N ASP A 144 -0.01 6.54 -13.83
CA ASP A 144 -0.06 5.23 -14.48
C ASP A 144 1.18 4.96 -15.32
N ILE A 145 1.60 3.70 -15.33
CA ILE A 145 2.70 3.19 -16.12
C ILE A 145 2.13 2.22 -17.16
N ALA A 146 2.48 2.40 -18.41
CA ALA A 146 2.02 1.55 -19.50
C ALA A 146 2.61 0.12 -19.39
N ASN A 147 1.92 -0.85 -20.02
CA ASN A 147 2.45 -2.20 -20.14
C ASN A 147 3.81 -2.19 -20.88
N ASP A 148 4.67 -3.12 -20.56
CA ASP A 148 5.96 -3.35 -21.22
C ASP A 148 6.92 -2.13 -21.20
N SER A 149 6.63 -1.12 -20.38
CA SER A 149 7.44 0.10 -20.32
C SER A 149 8.48 0.05 -19.22
N THR A 150 9.59 0.73 -19.44
CA THR A 150 10.63 0.97 -18.42
C THR A 150 10.58 2.42 -18.00
N VAL A 151 10.45 2.67 -16.70
CA VAL A 151 10.39 4.02 -16.14
C VAL A 151 11.43 4.20 -15.04
N VAL A 152 11.98 5.41 -14.95
CA VAL A 152 12.96 5.77 -13.90
C VAL A 152 12.79 7.23 -13.48
N GLY A 153 13.30 7.58 -12.31
CA GLY A 153 13.45 8.97 -11.86
C GLY A 153 12.37 9.47 -10.90
N ILE A 154 12.46 10.76 -10.55
CA ILE A 154 11.61 11.46 -9.60
C ILE A 154 11.10 12.75 -10.25
N PRO A 155 9.83 12.81 -10.76
CA PRO A 155 8.92 11.67 -10.93
C PRO A 155 9.38 10.67 -12.00
N ALA A 156 8.90 9.43 -11.89
CA ALA A 156 9.23 8.36 -12.84
C ALA A 156 8.74 8.70 -14.25
N LYS A 157 9.63 8.62 -15.23
CA LYS A 157 9.34 8.86 -16.65
C LYS A 157 9.84 7.70 -17.52
N PRO A 158 9.14 7.41 -18.63
CA PRO A 158 9.61 6.39 -19.56
C PRO A 158 11.01 6.72 -20.11
N ILE A 159 11.85 5.70 -20.17
CA ILE A 159 13.11 5.77 -20.91
C ILE A 159 12.94 5.06 -22.26
N LYS A 160 13.46 5.67 -23.32
CA LYS A 160 13.54 5.00 -24.62
C LYS A 160 14.54 3.84 -24.49
N LYS A 161 14.10 2.67 -24.94
CA LYS A 161 14.99 1.53 -25.21
C LYS A 161 15.81 1.82 -26.45
#